data_bbfe55679695f09a85c5c9f0ea6237e7
#
_entry.id   bbfe55679695f09a85c5c9f0ea6237e7
#
_cell.length_a   1.000
_cell.length_b   1.000
_cell.length_c   1.000
_cell.angle_alpha   90.00
_cell.angle_beta   90.00
_cell.angle_gamma   90.00
#
_symmetry.space_group_name_H-M   'P 1'
#
loop_
_entity.id
_entity.type
_entity.pdbx_description
1 polymer ?
#
loop_
_entity_poly.entity_id
_entity_poly.type
_entity_poly.pdbx_seq_one_letter_code
_entity_poly.pdbx_strand_id
1 'polypeptide(L)'
;MFTVDGTVYTLKYNKQKLKTIELVTKTSVIGEVTKNSGIMPYAILESLFSLALIEESTNAVVSQSKAVEMFDKIVEENGLITVNTAIVQKLQDDMGFLFR
;
A
#
# COMPACT_ATOMS: atom_id res chain seq x y z
N MET A 1 10.19 3.29 2.77
CA MET A 1 10.10 4.75 2.60
C MET A 1 10.66 5.18 1.25
N PHE A 2 10.22 6.29 0.73
CA PHE A 2 10.65 6.80 -0.56
C PHE A 2 10.49 8.32 -0.58
N THR A 3 11.21 8.98 -1.49
CA THR A 3 11.23 10.45 -1.56
C THR A 3 10.67 10.92 -2.91
N VAL A 4 9.75 11.88 -2.85
CA VAL A 4 9.18 12.53 -4.04
C VAL A 4 9.24 14.04 -3.81
N ASP A 5 9.90 14.75 -4.71
CA ASP A 5 10.04 16.22 -4.66
C ASP A 5 10.51 16.72 -3.28
N GLY A 6 11.48 16.03 -2.70
CA GLY A 6 12.09 16.41 -1.42
C GLY A 6 11.30 16.00 -0.19
N THR A 7 10.11 15.43 -0.33
CA THR A 7 9.31 14.94 0.79
C THR A 7 9.45 13.43 0.90
N VAL A 8 9.69 12.95 2.12
CA VAL A 8 9.80 11.52 2.40
C VAL A 8 8.42 10.97 2.77
N TYR A 9 8.02 9.90 2.08
CA TYR A 9 6.75 9.23 2.30
C TYR A 9 6.99 7.80 2.75
N THR A 10 6.00 7.24 3.43
CA THR A 10 5.99 5.83 3.78
C THR A 10 4.55 5.31 3.82
N LEU A 11 4.41 4.01 3.84
CA LEU A 11 3.13 3.36 4.07
C LEU A 11 3.05 2.92 5.52
N LYS A 12 1.87 3.04 6.12
CA LYS A 12 1.68 2.62 7.50
C LYS A 12 0.36 1.87 7.63
N TYR A 13 0.44 0.62 8.04
CA TYR A 13 -0.72 -0.24 8.20
C TYR A 13 -0.98 -0.52 9.68
N ASN A 14 -2.27 -0.59 10.01
CA ASN A 14 -2.72 -1.01 11.32
C ASN A 14 -4.11 -1.62 11.15
N LYS A 15 -4.70 -2.14 12.23
CA LYS A 15 -6.02 -2.80 12.17
C LYS A 15 -7.12 -1.88 11.61
N GLN A 16 -7.10 -0.61 11.98
CA GLN A 16 -8.09 0.35 11.50
C GLN A 16 -7.93 0.61 10.00
N LYS A 17 -6.69 0.78 9.53
CA LYS A 17 -6.41 0.93 8.10
C LYS A 17 -6.83 -0.30 7.33
N LEU A 18 -6.54 -1.48 7.85
CA LEU A 18 -6.92 -2.74 7.21
C LEU A 18 -8.44 -2.82 7.04
N LYS A 19 -9.20 -2.51 8.09
CA LYS A 19 -10.66 -2.50 8.01
C LYS A 19 -11.15 -1.54 6.93
N THR A 20 -10.59 -0.34 6.88
CA THR A 20 -10.97 0.67 5.88
C THR A 20 -10.69 0.16 4.47
N ILE A 21 -9.50 -0.40 4.24
CA ILE A 21 -9.11 -0.92 2.95
C ILE A 21 -10.04 -2.04 2.51
N GLU A 22 -10.34 -2.99 3.40
CA GLU A 22 -11.22 -4.11 3.07
C GLU A 22 -12.65 -3.67 2.79
N LEU A 23 -13.15 -2.65 3.50
CA LEU A 23 -14.48 -2.10 3.25
C LEU A 23 -14.54 -1.37 1.89
N VAL A 24 -13.51 -0.62 1.56
CA VAL A 24 -13.45 0.11 0.27
C VAL A 24 -13.30 -0.86 -0.90
N THR A 25 -12.42 -1.83 -0.78
CA THR A 25 -12.13 -2.79 -1.87
C THR A 25 -13.11 -3.96 -1.90
N LYS A 26 -13.86 -4.17 -0.82
CA LYS A 26 -14.78 -5.30 -0.65
C LYS A 26 -14.09 -6.64 -0.84
N THR A 27 -12.86 -6.74 -0.35
CA THR A 27 -12.06 -7.95 -0.50
C THR A 27 -11.23 -8.21 0.77
N SER A 28 -10.83 -9.47 0.94
CA SER A 28 -9.91 -9.84 2.02
C SER A 28 -8.48 -9.59 1.55
N VAL A 29 -7.75 -8.72 2.25
CA VAL A 29 -6.36 -8.43 1.91
C VAL A 29 -5.51 -9.70 2.01
N ILE A 30 -5.64 -10.45 3.11
CA ILE A 30 -4.87 -11.69 3.26
C ILE A 30 -5.26 -12.73 2.20
N GLY A 31 -6.54 -12.78 1.82
CA GLY A 31 -7.00 -13.63 0.74
C GLY A 31 -6.34 -13.29 -0.59
N GLU A 32 -6.22 -12.01 -0.90
CA GLU A 32 -5.56 -11.56 -2.13
C GLU A 32 -4.06 -11.86 -2.11
N VAL A 33 -3.40 -11.66 -0.96
CA VAL A 33 -1.97 -11.96 -0.83
C VAL A 33 -1.69 -13.45 -1.05
N THR A 34 -2.60 -14.33 -0.62
CA THR A 34 -2.40 -15.78 -0.75
C THR A 34 -2.78 -16.35 -2.11
N LYS A 35 -3.50 -15.58 -2.93
CA LYS A 35 -3.80 -15.96 -4.31
C LYS A 35 -2.62 -15.65 -5.23
N ASN A 36 -2.59 -16.29 -6.41
CA ASN A 36 -1.65 -15.97 -7.48
C ASN A 36 -0.21 -15.76 -7.01
N SER A 37 0.23 -16.57 -6.06
CA SER A 37 1.60 -16.50 -5.51
C SER A 37 1.93 -15.13 -4.91
N GLY A 38 0.91 -14.44 -4.36
CA GLY A 38 1.10 -13.16 -3.71
C GLY A 38 1.04 -11.94 -4.62
N ILE A 39 0.73 -12.13 -5.89
CA ILE A 39 0.57 -11.02 -6.84
C ILE A 39 -0.88 -10.53 -6.77
N MET A 40 -1.07 -9.29 -6.36
CA MET A 40 -2.40 -8.70 -6.20
C MET A 40 -2.84 -7.93 -7.44
N PRO A 41 -4.16 -7.83 -7.69
CA PRO A 41 -4.67 -6.98 -8.77
C PRO A 41 -4.23 -5.53 -8.61
N TYR A 42 -4.06 -4.83 -9.73
CA TYR A 42 -3.63 -3.42 -9.76
C TYR A 42 -4.51 -2.54 -8.87
N ALA A 43 -5.83 -2.68 -8.98
CA ALA A 43 -6.76 -1.85 -8.20
C ALA A 43 -6.63 -2.09 -6.69
N ILE A 44 -6.34 -3.31 -6.28
CA ILE A 44 -6.13 -3.63 -4.85
C ILE A 44 -4.82 -3.01 -4.38
N LEU A 45 -3.75 -3.11 -5.16
CA LEU A 45 -2.48 -2.48 -4.83
C LEU A 45 -2.60 -0.96 -4.74
N GLU A 46 -3.33 -0.35 -5.66
CA GLU A 46 -3.60 1.09 -5.63
C GLU A 46 -4.27 1.50 -4.33
N SER A 47 -5.28 0.75 -3.89
CA SER A 47 -5.97 1.04 -2.63
C SER A 47 -5.07 0.82 -1.41
N LEU A 48 -4.28 -0.24 -1.40
CA LEU A 48 -3.31 -0.50 -0.34
C LEU A 48 -2.28 0.62 -0.23
N PHE A 49 -1.84 1.15 -1.34
CA PHE A 49 -0.89 2.26 -1.37
C PHE A 49 -1.56 3.57 -0.96
N SER A 50 -2.64 3.93 -1.64
CA SER A 50 -3.23 5.27 -1.49
C SER A 50 -3.89 5.51 -0.13
N LEU A 51 -4.47 4.47 0.48
CA LEU A 51 -5.12 4.60 1.77
C LEU A 51 -4.14 4.55 2.95
N ALA A 52 -2.92 4.09 2.74
CA ALA A 52 -1.92 3.98 3.79
C ALA A 52 -0.78 4.98 3.68
N LEU A 53 -0.75 5.79 2.62
CA LEU A 53 0.34 6.72 2.36
C LEU A 53 0.32 7.91 3.32
N ILE A 54 1.46 8.16 3.95
CA ILE A 54 1.66 9.29 4.86
C ILE A 54 3.01 9.95 4.59
N GLU A 55 3.14 11.22 4.99
CA GLU A 55 4.44 11.87 5.09
C GLU A 55 5.13 11.38 6.36
N GLU A 56 6.34 10.90 6.23
CA GLU A 56 7.05 10.26 7.33
C GLU A 56 7.31 11.22 8.50
N SER A 57 7.72 12.45 8.21
CA SER A 57 8.12 13.41 9.25
C SER A 57 6.95 13.91 10.10
N THR A 58 5.75 14.02 9.54
CA THR A 58 4.59 14.63 10.20
C THR A 58 3.47 13.62 10.48
N ASN A 59 3.54 12.42 9.91
CA ASN A 59 2.46 11.44 9.87
C ASN A 59 1.19 11.98 9.17
N ALA A 60 1.33 13.03 8.36
CA ALA A 60 0.19 13.63 7.67
C ALA A 60 -0.31 12.70 6.55
N VAL A 61 -1.62 12.55 6.49
CA VAL A 61 -2.28 11.77 5.44
C VAL A 61 -2.16 12.49 4.11
N VAL A 62 -1.83 11.77 3.06
CA VAL A 62 -1.78 12.30 1.69
C VAL A 62 -3.16 12.20 1.07
N SER A 63 -3.57 13.25 0.32
CA SER A 63 -4.88 13.22 -0.34
C SER A 63 -4.98 12.04 -1.30
N GLN A 64 -6.20 11.51 -1.45
CA GLN A 64 -6.44 10.33 -2.29
C GLN A 64 -5.99 10.55 -3.74
N SER A 65 -6.35 11.70 -4.33
CA SER A 65 -5.98 11.99 -5.71
C SER A 65 -4.47 12.07 -5.92
N LYS A 66 -3.76 12.70 -5.00
CA LYS A 66 -2.30 12.78 -5.05
C LYS A 66 -1.66 11.42 -4.87
N ALA A 67 -2.17 10.63 -3.93
CA ALA A 67 -1.65 9.29 -3.66
C ALA A 67 -1.80 8.36 -4.86
N VAL A 68 -2.94 8.42 -5.55
CA VAL A 68 -3.18 7.63 -6.77
C VAL A 68 -2.21 8.03 -7.88
N GLU A 69 -2.00 9.33 -8.09
CA GLU A 69 -1.02 9.80 -9.08
C GLU A 69 0.39 9.30 -8.75
N MET A 70 0.77 9.33 -7.48
CA MET A 70 2.07 8.84 -7.04
C MET A 70 2.20 7.34 -7.28
N PHE A 71 1.15 6.58 -7.00
CA PHE A 71 1.15 5.14 -7.23
C PHE A 71 1.38 4.81 -8.70
N ASP A 72 0.62 5.43 -9.60
CA ASP A 72 0.76 5.20 -11.03
C ASP A 72 2.18 5.51 -11.51
N LYS A 73 2.76 6.59 -11.05
CA LYS A 73 4.12 7.00 -11.41
C LYS A 73 5.16 6.01 -10.90
N ILE A 74 5.02 5.57 -9.66
CA ILE A 74 5.94 4.61 -9.05
C ILE A 74 5.88 3.27 -9.78
N VAL A 75 4.69 2.81 -10.15
CA VAL A 75 4.51 1.59 -10.93
C VAL A 75 5.17 1.70 -12.30
N GLU A 76 4.98 2.84 -12.97
CA GLU A 76 5.60 3.07 -14.29
C GLU A 76 7.13 3.05 -14.20
N GLU A 77 7.70 3.60 -13.13
CA GLU A 77 9.15 3.67 -12.95
C GLU A 77 9.78 2.36 -12.48
N ASN A 78 9.08 1.59 -11.65
CA ASN A 78 9.65 0.43 -10.96
C ASN A 78 9.07 -0.91 -11.39
N GLY A 79 7.92 -0.92 -12.03
CA GLY A 79 7.20 -2.13 -12.40
C GLY A 79 6.27 -2.61 -11.31
N LEU A 80 5.18 -3.25 -11.71
CA LEU A 80 4.12 -3.68 -10.81
C LEU A 80 4.60 -4.74 -9.81
N ILE A 81 5.41 -5.69 -10.26
CA ILE A 81 5.91 -6.78 -9.40
C ILE A 81 6.76 -6.22 -8.26
N THR A 82 7.64 -5.27 -8.56
CA THR A 82 8.49 -4.62 -7.55
C THR A 82 7.63 -3.89 -6.51
N VAL A 83 6.63 -3.15 -6.97
CA VAL A 83 5.73 -2.41 -6.08
C VAL A 83 4.90 -3.38 -5.23
N ASN A 84 4.38 -4.44 -5.85
CA ASN A 84 3.64 -5.49 -5.12
C ASN A 84 4.48 -6.08 -3.99
N THR A 85 5.73 -6.44 -4.28
CA THR A 85 6.64 -7.02 -3.29
C THR A 85 6.89 -6.06 -2.13
N ALA A 86 7.09 -4.78 -2.42
CA ALA A 86 7.32 -3.77 -1.39
C ALA A 86 6.10 -3.57 -0.49
N ILE A 87 4.90 -3.55 -1.08
CA ILE A 87 3.65 -3.40 -0.32
C ILE A 87 3.42 -4.61 0.58
N VAL A 88 3.58 -5.81 0.06
CA VAL A 88 3.42 -7.04 0.85
C VAL A 88 4.43 -7.08 2.00
N GLN A 89 5.68 -6.70 1.72
CA GLN A 89 6.71 -6.64 2.77
C GLN A 89 6.31 -5.66 3.89
N LYS A 90 5.79 -4.51 3.52
CA LYS A 90 5.35 -3.51 4.50
C LYS A 90 4.17 -4.01 5.34
N LEU A 91 3.23 -4.71 4.71
CA LEU A 91 2.14 -5.37 5.44
C LEU A 91 2.68 -6.37 6.45
N GLN A 92 3.67 -7.17 6.07
CA GLN A 92 4.29 -8.13 6.98
C GLN A 92 5.02 -7.42 8.12
N ASP A 93 5.70 -6.33 7.84
CA ASP A 93 6.43 -5.57 8.86
C ASP A 93 5.49 -4.95 9.89
N ASP A 94 4.37 -4.39 9.43
CA ASP A 94 3.43 -3.68 10.30
C ASP A 94 2.40 -4.61 10.94
N MET A 95 2.01 -5.67 10.27
CA MET A 95 0.92 -6.55 10.66
C MET A 95 1.27 -8.02 10.45
N GLY A 96 2.46 -8.42 10.92
CA GLY A 96 2.96 -9.79 10.77
C GLY A 96 2.00 -10.87 11.26
N PHE A 97 1.16 -10.55 12.25
CA PHE A 97 0.20 -11.51 12.79
C PHE A 97 -0.82 -11.99 11.75
N LEU A 98 -1.04 -11.23 10.68
CA LEU A 98 -1.95 -11.67 9.59
C LEU A 98 -1.39 -12.84 8.78
N PHE A 99 -0.08 -13.06 8.86
CA PHE A 99 0.63 -14.03 8.03
C PHE A 99 1.00 -15.30 8.79
N ARG A 100 0.46 -15.44 9.99
CA ARG A 100 0.69 -16.61 10.86
C ARG A 100 -0.46 -17.60 10.84
#